data_43e6d7562ed9fe7c22994122ac734ef0
#
_entry.id   43e6d7562ed9fe7c22994122ac734ef0
#
_cell.length_a   1.000
_cell.length_b   1.000
_cell.length_c   1.000
_cell.angle_alpha   90.00
_cell.angle_beta   90.00
_cell.angle_gamma   90.00
#
_symmetry.space_group_name_H-M   'P 1'
#
loop_
_entity.id
_entity.type
_entity.pdbx_description
1 polymer ?
#
loop_
_entity_poly.entity_id
_entity_poly.type
_entity_poly.pdbx_seq_one_letter_code
_entity_poly.pdbx_strand_id
1 'polypeptide(L)'
;MKYKYEYNCYAPYQYEDLQDHLEQMAVRGWILERMDYHFLVYRRGGTQLTRYALAYHPEVGDMDPPRAPRLEDYAYLCSQAGWELVGVWAKYPQIQVYASHRSDPVPLQT
;
A
#
# COMPACT_ATOMS: atom_id res chain seq x y z
N MET A 1 16.48 -14.71 1.53
CA MET A 1 15.62 -13.57 1.84
C MET A 1 14.54 -13.97 2.81
N LYS A 2 14.36 -13.20 3.86
CA LYS A 2 13.34 -13.49 4.87
C LYS A 2 12.04 -12.77 4.56
N TYR A 3 10.93 -13.49 4.73
CA TYR A 3 9.58 -12.93 4.65
C TYR A 3 8.86 -13.15 5.96
N LYS A 4 7.93 -12.24 6.25
CA LYS A 4 7.07 -12.35 7.42
C LYS A 4 5.62 -12.29 6.94
N TYR A 5 4.81 -13.23 7.41
CA TYR A 5 3.39 -13.30 7.08
C TYR A 5 2.59 -12.93 8.32
N GLU A 6 1.67 -12.01 8.17
CA GLU A 6 0.84 -11.54 9.25
C GLU A 6 -0.62 -11.53 8.80
N TYR A 7 -1.50 -12.13 9.59
CA TYR A 7 -2.91 -12.17 9.24
C TYR A 7 -3.48 -10.76 9.20
N ASN A 8 -4.13 -10.41 8.10
CA ASN A 8 -4.71 -9.10 7.93
C ASN A 8 -6.13 -9.09 8.47
N CYS A 9 -6.31 -8.56 9.68
CA CYS A 9 -7.60 -8.44 10.33
C CYS A 9 -8.24 -7.07 10.15
N TYR A 10 -7.65 -6.19 9.35
CA TYR A 10 -8.18 -4.85 9.14
C TYR A 10 -9.30 -4.84 8.12
N ALA A 11 -10.32 -4.03 8.37
CA ALA A 11 -11.37 -3.74 7.41
C ALA A 11 -11.01 -2.46 6.64
N PRO A 12 -11.59 -2.25 5.45
CA PRO A 12 -11.26 -1.05 4.66
C PRO A 12 -11.47 0.27 5.39
N TYR A 13 -12.47 0.37 6.29
CA TYR A 13 -12.70 1.59 7.03
C TYR A 13 -11.63 1.84 8.11
N GLN A 14 -10.77 0.86 8.37
CA GLN A 14 -9.67 0.98 9.34
C GLN A 14 -8.35 1.34 8.64
N TYR A 15 -8.44 2.00 7.49
CA TYR A 15 -7.25 2.27 6.68
C TYR A 15 -6.18 3.09 7.40
N GLU A 16 -6.60 4.01 8.28
CA GLU A 16 -5.62 4.81 9.03
C GLU A 16 -4.84 3.95 10.02
N ASP A 17 -5.53 3.05 10.72
CA ASP A 17 -4.88 2.12 11.64
C ASP A 17 -3.92 1.20 10.89
N LEU A 18 -4.34 0.72 9.72
CA LEU A 18 -3.49 -0.12 8.89
C LEU A 18 -2.25 0.64 8.43
N GLN A 19 -2.41 1.89 7.97
CA GLN A 19 -1.27 2.72 7.56
C GLN A 19 -0.27 2.88 8.72
N ASP A 20 -0.76 3.19 9.91
CA ASP A 20 0.10 3.34 11.08
C ASP A 20 0.84 2.05 11.39
N HIS A 21 0.15 0.91 11.31
CA HIS A 21 0.76 -0.38 11.55
C HIS A 21 1.88 -0.68 10.53
N LEU A 22 1.61 -0.42 9.25
CA LEU A 22 2.62 -0.63 8.20
C LEU A 22 3.85 0.24 8.42
N GLU A 23 3.65 1.49 8.87
CA GLU A 23 4.75 2.40 9.16
C GLU A 23 5.57 1.92 10.36
N GLN A 24 4.90 1.40 11.40
CA GLN A 24 5.60 0.83 12.55
C GLN A 24 6.42 -0.39 12.17
N MET A 25 5.88 -1.25 11.29
CA MET A 25 6.60 -2.41 10.82
C MET A 25 7.85 -2.01 10.02
N ALA A 26 7.74 -0.96 9.21
CA ALA A 26 8.89 -0.46 8.45
C ALA A 26 10.01 0.03 9.35
N VAL A 27 9.68 0.69 10.47
CA VAL A 27 10.67 1.11 11.46
C VAL A 27 11.44 -0.09 12.02
N ARG A 28 10.78 -1.23 12.13
CA ARG A 28 11.39 -2.49 12.61
C ARG A 28 12.13 -3.24 11.53
N GLY A 29 12.19 -2.69 10.31
CA GLY A 29 12.90 -3.32 9.21
C GLY A 29 12.05 -4.26 8.37
N TRP A 30 10.72 -4.24 8.55
CA TRP A 30 9.80 -5.06 7.76
C TRP A 30 9.03 -4.18 6.78
N ILE A 31 9.34 -4.35 5.50
CA ILE A 31 8.76 -3.56 4.42
C ILE A 31 7.66 -4.37 3.75
N LEU A 32 6.51 -3.76 3.53
CA LEU A 32 5.39 -4.43 2.91
C LEU A 32 5.73 -4.82 1.48
N GLU A 33 5.62 -6.12 1.18
CA GLU A 33 5.82 -6.67 -0.16
C GLU A 33 4.52 -6.69 -0.95
N ARG A 34 3.46 -7.16 -0.30
CA ARG A 34 2.13 -7.24 -0.94
C ARG A 34 1.06 -7.47 0.12
N MET A 35 -0.18 -7.22 -0.26
CA MET A 35 -1.36 -7.54 0.56
C MET A 35 -2.15 -8.64 -0.12
N ASP A 36 -1.93 -9.87 0.35
CA ASP A 36 -2.68 -11.03 -0.15
C ASP A 36 -4.10 -11.02 0.41
N TYR A 37 -4.91 -11.99 0.00
CA TYR A 37 -6.31 -12.02 0.40
C TYR A 37 -6.49 -12.04 1.91
N HIS A 38 -5.66 -12.82 2.61
CA HIS A 38 -5.75 -12.95 4.07
C HIS A 38 -4.50 -12.45 4.81
N PHE A 39 -3.40 -12.16 4.12
CA PHE A 39 -2.13 -11.87 4.77
C PHE A 39 -1.49 -10.59 4.28
N LEU A 40 -0.87 -9.89 5.23
CA LEU A 40 0.13 -8.88 4.93
C LEU A 40 1.46 -9.60 4.83
N VAL A 41 2.15 -9.44 3.72
CA VAL A 41 3.43 -10.12 3.48
C VAL A 41 4.53 -9.06 3.47
N TYR A 42 5.50 -9.24 4.37
CA TYR A 42 6.62 -8.32 4.51
C TYR A 42 7.91 -8.98 4.05
N ARG A 43 8.83 -8.16 3.55
CA ARG A 43 10.20 -8.59 3.29
C ARG A 43 11.14 -7.84 4.21
N ARG A 44 12.30 -8.42 4.47
CA ARG A 44 13.31 -7.74 5.28
C ARG A 44 13.91 -6.60 4.47
N GLY A 45 13.84 -5.39 5.03
CA GLY A 45 14.40 -4.20 4.42
C GLY A 45 15.31 -3.48 5.39
N GLY A 46 15.82 -2.33 4.97
CA GLY A 46 16.59 -1.46 5.85
C GLY A 46 15.69 -0.75 6.85
N THR A 47 16.30 -0.06 7.81
CA THR A 47 15.55 0.70 8.81
C THR A 47 15.25 2.11 8.33
N GLN A 48 14.78 2.24 7.09
CA GLN A 48 14.40 3.52 6.51
C GLN A 48 13.02 3.91 6.96
N LEU A 49 12.82 5.20 7.19
CA LEU A 49 11.50 5.73 7.44
C LEU A 49 10.68 5.58 6.17
N THR A 50 9.58 4.84 6.27
CA THR A 50 8.69 4.60 5.14
C THR A 50 7.29 5.04 5.52
N ARG A 51 6.68 5.87 4.68
CA ARG A 51 5.30 6.29 4.83
C ARG A 51 4.42 5.46 3.92
N TYR A 52 3.21 5.18 4.36
CA TYR A 52 2.24 4.42 3.59
C TYR A 52 0.95 5.20 3.43
N ALA A 53 0.30 5.04 2.29
CA ALA A 53 -1.00 5.63 2.03
C ALA A 53 -1.84 4.65 1.24
N LEU A 54 -3.13 4.57 1.58
CA LEU A 54 -4.09 3.76 0.86
C LEU A 54 -4.99 4.68 0.04
N ALA A 55 -5.18 4.33 -1.22
CA ALA A 55 -6.03 5.08 -2.14
C ALA A 55 -7.21 4.22 -2.56
N TYR A 56 -8.42 4.75 -2.41
CA TYR A 56 -9.65 4.05 -2.75
C TYR A 56 -10.17 4.51 -4.10
N HIS A 57 -10.42 3.55 -4.99
CA HIS A 57 -10.93 3.82 -6.34
C HIS A 57 -12.27 3.12 -6.52
N PRO A 58 -13.38 3.78 -6.19
CA PRO A 58 -14.70 3.14 -6.26
C PRO A 58 -15.14 2.76 -7.68
N GLU A 59 -14.54 3.35 -8.69
CA GLU A 59 -14.85 3.06 -10.08
C GLU A 59 -14.30 1.71 -10.55
N VAL A 60 -13.42 1.07 -9.77
CA VAL A 60 -12.88 -0.23 -10.12
C VAL A 60 -13.84 -1.30 -9.64
N GLY A 61 -14.37 -2.10 -10.56
CA GLY A 61 -15.21 -3.24 -10.21
C GLY A 61 -14.37 -4.47 -9.84
N ASP A 62 -15.01 -5.43 -9.18
CA ASP A 62 -14.34 -6.67 -8.77
C ASP A 62 -13.81 -7.46 -9.97
N MET A 63 -14.44 -7.30 -11.12
CA MET A 63 -14.07 -8.01 -12.35
C MET A 63 -13.10 -7.25 -13.22
N ASP A 64 -12.76 -6.02 -12.85
CA ASP A 64 -11.85 -5.20 -13.64
C ASP A 64 -10.41 -5.61 -13.38
N PRO A 65 -9.54 -5.55 -14.42
CA PRO A 65 -8.13 -5.84 -14.21
C PRO A 65 -7.49 -4.81 -13.27
N PRO A 66 -6.55 -5.23 -12.41
CA PRO A 66 -5.89 -4.32 -11.48
C PRO A 66 -5.11 -3.20 -12.13
N ARG A 67 -4.84 -3.30 -13.43
CA ARG A 67 -4.07 -2.32 -14.20
C ARG A 67 -4.91 -1.64 -15.26
N ALA A 68 -6.10 -1.20 -14.90
CA ALA A 68 -6.88 -0.38 -15.80
C ALA A 68 -6.10 0.91 -16.13
N PRO A 69 -6.24 1.46 -17.36
CA PRO A 69 -5.47 2.65 -17.76
C PRO A 69 -5.60 3.83 -16.80
N ARG A 70 -6.78 4.02 -16.24
CA ARG A 70 -7.02 5.10 -15.28
C ARG A 70 -6.17 4.94 -14.02
N LEU A 71 -5.97 3.70 -13.55
CA LEU A 71 -5.15 3.42 -12.38
C LEU A 71 -3.67 3.63 -12.69
N GLU A 72 -3.24 3.31 -13.91
CA GLU A 72 -1.86 3.57 -14.32
C GLU A 72 -1.55 5.06 -14.36
N ASP A 73 -2.47 5.87 -14.86
CA ASP A 73 -2.32 7.33 -14.86
C ASP A 73 -2.23 7.86 -13.44
N TYR A 74 -3.06 7.37 -12.54
CA TYR A 74 -3.02 7.77 -11.14
C TYR A 74 -1.69 7.39 -10.51
N ALA A 75 -1.21 6.17 -10.76
CA ALA A 75 0.06 5.71 -10.22
C ALA A 75 1.23 6.56 -10.73
N TYR A 76 1.17 6.98 -12.00
CA TYR A 76 2.18 7.86 -12.55
C TYR A 76 2.20 9.21 -11.83
N LEU A 77 1.04 9.80 -11.59
CA LEU A 77 0.95 11.06 -10.86
C LEU A 77 1.47 10.91 -9.43
N CYS A 78 1.16 9.80 -8.78
CA CYS A 78 1.67 9.51 -7.45
C CYS A 78 3.19 9.40 -7.45
N SER A 79 3.77 8.78 -8.48
CA SER A 79 5.22 8.65 -8.57
C SER A 79 5.91 10.02 -8.68
N GLN A 80 5.27 10.98 -9.34
CA GLN A 80 5.80 12.34 -9.43
C GLN A 80 5.81 13.01 -8.05
N ALA A 81 4.88 12.64 -7.17
CA ALA A 81 4.81 13.16 -5.81
C ALA A 81 5.68 12.40 -4.82
N GLY A 82 6.41 11.38 -5.28
CA GLY A 82 7.31 10.60 -4.44
C GLY A 82 6.70 9.34 -3.85
N TRP A 83 5.57 8.88 -4.38
CA TRP A 83 4.90 7.67 -3.93
C TRP A 83 5.11 6.55 -4.95
N GLU A 84 5.39 5.34 -4.44
CA GLU A 84 5.52 4.16 -5.27
C GLU A 84 4.35 3.22 -5.00
N LEU A 85 3.78 2.67 -6.06
CA LEU A 85 2.71 1.68 -5.93
C LEU A 85 3.29 0.37 -5.41
N VAL A 86 2.83 -0.07 -4.25
CA VAL A 86 3.18 -1.38 -3.70
C VAL A 86 2.32 -2.46 -4.35
N GLY A 87 1.02 -2.20 -4.47
CA GLY A 87 0.10 -3.14 -5.08
C GLY A 87 -1.33 -2.81 -4.69
N VAL A 88 -2.24 -3.75 -4.98
CA VAL A 88 -3.62 -3.64 -4.56
C VAL A 88 -3.89 -4.60 -3.41
N TRP A 89 -4.90 -4.28 -2.61
CA TRP A 89 -5.37 -5.17 -1.56
C TRP A 89 -6.22 -6.26 -2.23
N ALA A 90 -5.71 -7.49 -2.25
CA ALA A 90 -6.33 -8.56 -3.03
C ALA A 90 -7.80 -8.80 -2.67
N LYS A 91 -8.16 -8.65 -1.39
CA LYS A 91 -9.55 -8.82 -0.93
C LYS A 91 -10.44 -7.65 -1.34
N TYR A 92 -9.87 -6.47 -1.52
CA TYR A 92 -10.59 -5.24 -1.87
C TYR A 92 -9.81 -4.54 -2.98
N PRO A 93 -9.94 -4.99 -4.24
CA PRO A 93 -9.09 -4.50 -5.33
C PRO A 93 -9.30 -3.02 -5.67
N GLN A 94 -10.33 -2.39 -5.11
CA GLN A 94 -10.53 -0.95 -5.25
C GLN A 94 -9.50 -0.15 -4.45
N ILE A 95 -8.74 -0.80 -3.56
CA ILE A 95 -7.79 -0.13 -2.69
C ILE A 95 -6.37 -0.40 -3.16
N GLN A 96 -5.63 0.68 -3.48
CA GLN A 96 -4.22 0.63 -3.81
C GLN A 96 -3.39 1.05 -2.61
N VAL A 97 -2.22 0.45 -2.46
CA VAL A 97 -1.29 0.79 -1.37
C VAL A 97 -0.06 1.43 -1.99
N TYR A 98 0.31 2.59 -1.46
CA TYR A 98 1.48 3.35 -1.90
C TYR A 98 2.45 3.51 -0.74
N ALA A 99 3.72 3.58 -1.07
CA ALA A 99 4.79 3.80 -0.10
C ALA A 99 5.69 4.95 -0.54
N SER A 100 6.23 5.68 0.43
CA SER A 100 7.18 6.75 0.16
C SER A 100 8.30 6.68 1.18
N HIS A 101 9.53 6.93 0.71
CA HIS A 101 10.71 7.02 1.58
C HIS A 101 11.05 8.45 1.96
N ARG A 102 10.22 9.40 1.55
CA ARG A 102 10.36 10.80 1.95
C ARG A 102 9.81 11.00 3.34
N SER A 103 10.50 11.82 4.15
CA SER A 103 10.04 12.14 5.51
C SER A 103 8.76 12.97 5.50
N ASP A 104 8.53 13.73 4.43
CA ASP A 104 7.36 14.63 4.32
C ASP A 104 6.82 14.57 2.89
N PRO A 105 6.22 13.44 2.49
CA PRO A 105 5.69 13.32 1.14
C PRO A 105 4.43 14.16 0.96
N VAL A 106 4.17 14.54 -0.29
CA VAL A 106 2.93 15.25 -0.62
C VAL A 106 1.76 14.28 -0.38
N PRO A 107 0.73 14.65 0.40
CA PRO A 107 -0.40 13.77 0.65
C PRO A 107 -1.10 13.37 -0.65
N LEU A 108 -1.53 12.10 -0.70
CA LEU A 108 -2.30 11.63 -1.85
C LEU A 108 -3.68 12.25 -1.85
N GLN A 109 -4.12 12.64 -3.03
CA GLN A 109 -5.48 13.13 -3.25
C GLN A 109 -6.30 11.97 -3.82
N THR A 110 -7.36 11.61 -3.14
CA THR A 110 -8.25 10.53 -3.57
C THR A 110 -9.59 11.08 -4.02
#